data_cae746301db64b48712eaf48b2fd5c9d
#
_entry.id   cae746301db64b48712eaf48b2fd5c9d
#
_cell.length_a   1.000
_cell.length_b   1.000
_cell.length_c   1.000
_cell.angle_alpha   90.00
_cell.angle_beta   90.00
_cell.angle_gamma   90.00
#
_symmetry.space_group_name_H-M   'P 1'
#
loop_
_entity.id
_entity.type
_entity.pdbx_description
1 polymer ?
#
loop_
_entity_poly.entity_id
_entity_poly.type
_entity_poly.pdbx_seq_one_letter_code
_entity_poly.pdbx_strand_id
1 'polypeptide(L)'
;MILKNKKFIISAAGDGIGYAISKLIVVNGGKVYLTDIDQKKINKINRNNKLKNKIFATQLDANNYSQVRDYFLSLSHLKKIDGLINNVGIAGPTKYTERITSEEWK
;
A
#
# COMPACT_ATOMS: atom_id res chain seq x y z
N MET A 1 -5.72 -20.88 -6.21
CA MET A 1 -4.97 -20.03 -5.29
C MET A 1 -5.93 -19.32 -4.36
N ILE A 2 -5.56 -19.23 -3.10
CA ILE A 2 -6.44 -18.74 -2.01
C ILE A 2 -6.90 -17.30 -2.23
N LEU A 3 -6.03 -16.44 -2.76
CA LEU A 3 -6.32 -15.02 -2.90
C LEU A 3 -6.65 -14.59 -4.33
N LYS A 4 -6.99 -15.53 -5.18
CA LYS A 4 -7.30 -15.20 -6.57
C LYS A 4 -8.38 -14.11 -6.65
N ASN A 5 -8.13 -13.08 -7.46
CA ASN A 5 -9.02 -11.93 -7.65
C ASN A 5 -9.21 -11.04 -6.42
N LYS A 6 -8.44 -11.26 -5.36
CA LYS A 6 -8.46 -10.38 -4.19
C LYS A 6 -7.51 -9.20 -4.40
N LYS A 7 -7.88 -8.04 -3.87
CA LYS A 7 -7.11 -6.80 -4.00
C LYS A 7 -6.83 -6.21 -2.63
N PHE A 8 -5.58 -5.82 -2.42
CA PHE A 8 -5.13 -5.28 -1.13
C PHE A 8 -4.39 -3.97 -1.34
N ILE A 9 -4.58 -3.05 -0.42
CA ILE A 9 -3.80 -1.81 -0.34
C ILE A 9 -2.87 -1.93 0.86
N ILE A 10 -1.57 -1.69 0.66
CA ILE A 10 -0.58 -1.77 1.73
C ILE A 10 0.26 -0.50 1.72
N SER A 11 0.29 0.21 2.83
CA SER A 11 1.09 1.42 2.99
C SER A 11 2.49 1.12 3.51
N ALA A 12 3.46 2.00 3.19
CA ALA A 12 4.86 1.87 3.61
C ALA A 12 5.45 0.50 3.24
N ALA A 13 5.16 0.03 2.03
CA ALA A 13 5.43 -1.33 1.61
C ALA A 13 6.56 -1.45 0.58
N GLY A 14 7.38 -0.41 0.44
CA GLY A 14 8.49 -0.42 -0.52
C GLY A 14 9.60 -1.41 -0.17
N ASP A 15 9.72 -1.78 1.10
CA ASP A 15 10.64 -2.81 1.57
C ASP A 15 10.12 -3.40 2.89
N GLY A 16 10.93 -4.23 3.54
CA GLY A 16 10.64 -4.79 4.85
C GLY A 16 9.39 -5.64 4.89
N ILE A 17 8.68 -5.57 6.01
CA ILE A 17 7.52 -6.42 6.29
C ILE A 17 6.39 -6.19 5.27
N GLY A 18 6.10 -4.93 4.96
CA GLY A 18 5.04 -4.62 4.00
C GLY A 18 5.30 -5.19 2.62
N TYR A 19 6.53 -5.12 2.15
CA TYR A 19 6.90 -5.69 0.87
C TYR A 19 6.86 -7.23 0.90
N ALA A 20 7.30 -7.84 2.00
CA ALA A 20 7.23 -9.29 2.17
C ALA A 20 5.77 -9.78 2.14
N ILE A 21 4.86 -9.07 2.82
CA ILE A 21 3.43 -9.36 2.78
C ILE A 21 2.90 -9.25 1.35
N SER A 22 3.29 -8.20 0.65
CA SER A 22 2.88 -7.97 -0.75
C SER A 22 3.25 -9.15 -1.64
N LYS A 23 4.48 -9.65 -1.51
CA LYS A 23 4.92 -10.81 -2.30
C LYS A 23 4.16 -12.08 -1.95
N LEU A 24 3.85 -12.30 -0.67
CA LEU A 24 3.05 -13.43 -0.25
C LEU A 24 1.63 -13.38 -0.83
N ILE A 25 1.03 -12.21 -0.85
CA ILE A 25 -0.29 -12.02 -1.45
C ILE A 25 -0.24 -12.38 -2.94
N VAL A 26 0.77 -11.90 -3.64
CA VAL A 26 0.91 -12.14 -5.08
C VAL A 26 1.14 -13.63 -5.37
N VAL A 27 1.97 -14.30 -4.57
CA VAL A 27 2.20 -15.75 -4.72
C VAL A 27 0.90 -16.54 -4.54
N ASN A 28 -0.02 -16.03 -3.74
CA ASN A 28 -1.32 -16.66 -3.51
C ASN A 28 -2.42 -16.14 -4.44
N GLY A 29 -2.06 -15.44 -5.49
CA GLY A 29 -3.00 -15.04 -6.56
C GLY A 29 -3.60 -13.66 -6.41
N GLY A 30 -3.30 -12.93 -5.35
CA GLY A 30 -3.85 -11.60 -5.12
C GLY A 30 -3.09 -10.50 -5.87
N LYS A 31 -3.69 -9.32 -5.90
CA LYS A 31 -3.06 -8.11 -6.41
C LYS A 31 -2.87 -7.12 -5.28
N VAL A 32 -1.79 -6.35 -5.35
CA VAL A 32 -1.41 -5.41 -4.31
C VAL A 32 -1.23 -4.02 -4.91
N TYR A 33 -1.85 -3.05 -4.26
CA TYR A 33 -1.65 -1.63 -4.52
C TYR A 33 -0.86 -1.10 -3.33
N LEU A 34 0.47 -0.96 -3.51
CA LEU A 34 1.33 -0.54 -2.42
C LEU A 34 1.81 0.89 -2.59
N THR A 35 2.03 1.55 -1.48
CA THR A 35 2.57 2.89 -1.45
C THR A 35 3.81 2.94 -0.56
N ASP A 36 4.69 3.87 -0.86
CA ASP A 36 5.84 4.19 -0.04
C ASP A 36 6.27 5.62 -0.35
N ILE A 37 6.81 6.30 0.63
CA ILE A 37 7.30 7.66 0.43
C ILE A 37 8.59 7.69 -0.39
N ASP A 38 9.35 6.60 -0.38
CA ASP A 38 10.65 6.51 -1.05
C ASP A 38 10.49 6.16 -2.52
N GLN A 39 10.69 7.16 -3.38
CA GLN A 39 10.56 6.99 -4.83
C GLN A 39 11.53 5.95 -5.38
N LYS A 40 12.71 5.80 -4.78
CA LYS A 40 13.70 4.83 -5.26
C LYS A 40 13.20 3.40 -5.08
N LYS A 41 12.55 3.12 -3.94
CA LYS A 41 11.95 1.81 -3.69
C LYS A 41 10.82 1.53 -4.66
N ILE A 42 9.97 2.51 -4.91
CA ILE A 42 8.89 2.40 -5.88
C ILE A 42 9.44 2.11 -7.28
N ASN A 43 10.45 2.84 -7.70
CA ASN A 43 11.06 2.63 -9.01
C ASN A 43 11.64 1.23 -9.17
N LYS A 44 12.27 0.71 -8.12
CA LYS A 44 12.85 -0.63 -8.12
C LYS A 44 11.76 -1.68 -8.32
N ILE A 45 10.64 -1.54 -7.63
CA ILE A 45 9.51 -2.47 -7.76
C ILE A 45 8.94 -2.39 -9.17
N ASN A 46 8.74 -1.19 -9.69
CA ASN A 46 8.12 -1.00 -11.01
C ASN A 46 9.01 -1.49 -12.16
N ARG A 47 10.33 -1.61 -11.93
CA ARG A 47 11.24 -2.18 -12.93
C ARG A 47 11.24 -3.71 -12.93
N ASN A 48 10.62 -4.35 -11.94
CA ASN A 48 10.59 -5.80 -11.86
C ASN A 48 9.44 -6.35 -12.70
N ASN A 49 9.76 -6.85 -13.89
CA ASN A 49 8.76 -7.35 -14.83
C ASN A 49 7.97 -8.54 -14.28
N LYS A 50 8.52 -9.29 -13.32
CA LYS A 50 7.81 -10.41 -12.71
C LYS A 50 6.62 -9.96 -11.86
N LEU A 51 6.65 -8.71 -11.40
CA LEU A 51 5.58 -8.13 -10.57
C LEU A 51 4.60 -7.28 -11.37
N LYS A 52 4.83 -7.12 -12.66
CA LYS A 52 3.96 -6.32 -13.52
C LYS A 52 2.54 -6.89 -13.52
N ASN A 53 1.56 -6.01 -13.39
CA ASN A 53 0.14 -6.36 -13.28
C ASN A 53 -0.22 -7.16 -12.02
N LYS A 54 0.69 -7.26 -11.06
CA LYS A 54 0.46 -7.94 -9.78
C LYS A 54 0.68 -6.99 -8.61
N ILE A 55 1.72 -6.16 -8.66
CA ILE A 55 1.97 -5.12 -7.70
C ILE A 55 1.98 -3.78 -8.43
N PHE A 56 1.12 -2.88 -7.96
CA PHE A 56 1.01 -1.52 -8.49
C PHE A 56 1.55 -0.58 -7.42
N ALA A 57 2.80 -0.14 -7.60
CA ALA A 57 3.53 0.64 -6.61
C ALA A 57 3.47 2.13 -6.95
N THR A 58 3.12 2.95 -5.97
CA THR A 58 2.97 4.40 -6.13
C THR A 58 3.66 5.12 -4.99
N GLN A 59 4.44 6.17 -5.33
CA GLN A 59 5.02 7.03 -4.33
C GLN A 59 3.92 7.86 -3.67
N LEU A 60 3.90 7.88 -2.34
CA LEU A 60 2.88 8.59 -1.59
C LEU A 60 3.41 8.96 -0.22
N ASP A 61 3.24 10.23 0.15
CA ASP A 61 3.47 10.68 1.52
C ASP A 61 2.17 10.49 2.31
N ALA A 62 2.17 9.50 3.21
CA ALA A 62 0.99 9.17 4.00
C ALA A 62 0.60 10.29 4.98
N ASN A 63 1.47 11.26 5.22
CA ASN A 63 1.17 12.41 6.06
C ASN A 63 0.56 13.58 5.27
N ASN A 64 0.48 13.47 3.96
CA ASN A 64 -0.10 14.51 3.11
C ASN A 64 -1.54 14.13 2.75
N TYR A 65 -2.50 14.82 3.37
CA TYR A 65 -3.91 14.52 3.18
C TYR A 65 -4.34 14.57 1.71
N SER A 66 -3.91 15.61 0.99
CA SER A 66 -4.30 15.74 -0.42
C SER A 66 -3.78 14.60 -1.28
N GLN A 67 -2.55 14.17 -1.03
CA GLN A 67 -1.99 13.02 -1.76
C GLN A 67 -2.75 11.74 -1.43
N VAL A 68 -3.07 11.51 -0.17
CA VAL A 68 -3.83 10.33 0.24
C VAL A 68 -5.21 10.33 -0.39
N ARG A 69 -5.92 11.45 -0.33
CA ARG A 69 -7.23 11.59 -0.96
C ARG A 69 -7.16 11.29 -2.45
N ASP A 70 -6.21 11.90 -3.14
CA ASP A 70 -6.09 11.73 -4.59
C ASP A 70 -5.74 10.30 -4.97
N TYR A 71 -4.91 9.66 -4.15
CA TYR A 71 -4.57 8.25 -4.36
C TYR A 71 -5.82 7.37 -4.29
N PHE A 72 -6.61 7.50 -3.23
CA PHE A 72 -7.83 6.70 -3.08
C PHE A 72 -8.85 7.01 -4.19
N LEU A 73 -8.95 8.26 -4.61
CA LEU A 73 -9.81 8.60 -5.74
C LEU A 73 -9.34 7.92 -7.02
N SER A 74 -8.03 7.80 -7.22
CA SER A 74 -7.48 7.12 -8.39
C SER A 74 -7.81 5.63 -8.43
N LEU A 75 -8.14 5.04 -7.28
CA LEU A 75 -8.52 3.62 -7.18
C LEU A 75 -10.04 3.42 -7.25
N SER A 76 -10.81 4.47 -7.47
CA SER A 76 -12.28 4.39 -7.44
C SER A 76 -12.87 3.50 -8.55
N HIS A 77 -12.10 3.23 -9.60
CA HIS A 77 -12.50 2.30 -10.66
C HIS A 77 -12.50 0.84 -10.20
N LEU A 78 -11.84 0.54 -9.09
CA LEU A 78 -11.85 -0.80 -8.54
C LEU A 78 -13.18 -1.04 -7.83
N LYS A 79 -13.82 -2.16 -8.14
CA LYS A 79 -15.14 -2.46 -7.58
C LYS A 79 -15.07 -2.87 -6.12
N LYS A 80 -13.93 -3.41 -5.69
CA LYS A 80 -13.79 -3.95 -4.34
C LYS A 80 -12.33 -3.96 -3.93
N ILE A 81 -12.08 -3.56 -2.70
CA ILE A 81 -10.80 -3.76 -2.02
C ILE A 81 -11.06 -4.73 -0.88
N ASP A 82 -10.33 -5.83 -0.86
CA ASP A 82 -10.55 -6.91 0.11
C ASP A 82 -9.82 -6.70 1.42
N GLY A 83 -8.76 -5.90 1.42
CA GLY A 83 -8.01 -5.62 2.64
C GLY A 83 -7.18 -4.36 2.54
N LEU A 84 -7.01 -3.71 3.67
CA LEU A 84 -6.16 -2.53 3.83
C LEU A 84 -5.18 -2.82 4.96
N ILE A 85 -3.89 -2.84 4.64
CA ILE A 85 -2.84 -3.06 5.63
C ILE A 85 -2.08 -1.76 5.81
N ASN A 86 -2.23 -1.17 6.98
CA ASN A 86 -1.52 0.05 7.33
C ASN A 86 -0.21 -0.29 8.02
N ASN A 87 0.88 -0.28 7.25
CA ASN A 87 2.20 -0.68 7.70
C ASN A 87 3.09 0.54 8.01
N VAL A 88 2.51 1.68 8.35
CA VAL A 88 3.28 2.88 8.67
C VAL A 88 3.93 2.69 10.04
N GLY A 89 5.12 2.10 10.05
CA GLY A 89 5.88 1.86 11.27
C GLY A 89 6.89 2.97 11.54
N ILE A 90 6.47 4.21 11.45
CA ILE A 90 7.37 5.34 11.63
C ILE A 90 7.36 5.83 13.07
N ALA A 91 8.45 6.50 13.46
CA ALA A 91 8.52 7.25 14.69
C ALA A 91 7.68 8.52 14.55
N GLY A 92 6.41 8.34 14.32
CA GLY A 92 5.43 9.41 14.31
C GLY A 92 4.81 9.51 15.68
N PRO A 93 3.63 10.13 15.79
CA PRO A 93 2.95 10.18 17.08
C PRO A 93 2.72 8.76 17.58
N THR A 94 3.33 8.43 18.70
CA THR A 94 3.16 7.13 19.34
C THR A 94 1.84 7.12 20.08
N LYS A 95 0.76 6.96 19.36
CA LYS A 95 -0.58 6.90 19.90
C LYS A 95 -1.19 5.55 19.60
N TYR A 96 -2.02 5.08 20.51
CA TYR A 96 -2.86 3.93 20.20
C TYR A 96 -3.81 4.30 19.10
N THR A 97 -4.18 3.32 18.29
CA THR A 97 -5.03 3.52 17.11
C THR A 97 -6.31 4.30 17.44
N GLU A 98 -6.94 4.00 18.55
CA GLU A 98 -8.18 4.66 18.97
C GLU A 98 -8.01 6.13 19.36
N ARG A 99 -6.78 6.58 19.53
CA ARG A 99 -6.48 7.99 19.86
C ARG A 99 -6.03 8.79 18.65
N ILE A 100 -5.83 8.16 17.52
CA ILE A 100 -5.40 8.85 16.31
C ILE A 100 -6.62 9.52 15.68
N THR A 101 -6.53 10.83 15.48
CA THR A 101 -7.62 11.59 14.86
C THR A 101 -7.72 11.30 13.39
N SER A 102 -8.84 11.66 12.77
CA SER A 102 -9.01 11.46 11.33
C SER A 102 -7.97 12.23 10.53
N GLU A 103 -7.53 13.37 11.00
CA GLU A 103 -6.48 14.16 10.36
C GLU A 103 -5.14 13.45 10.39
N GLU A 104 -4.86 12.71 11.45
CA GLU A 104 -3.60 11.97 11.59
C GLU A 104 -3.57 10.73 10.70
N TRP A 105 -4.71 10.19 10.36
CA TRP A 105 -4.83 9.03 9.46
C TRP A 105 -4.75 9.39 7.99
N LYS A 106 -4.98 10.63 7.67
CA LYS A 106 -5.03 11.10 6.29
C LYS A 106 -3.68 11.54 5.74
#